data_93ded98c8b1319ca89b57d7d0ab79a22
#
_entry.id   93ded98c8b1319ca89b57d7d0ab79a22
#
_cell.length_a   1.000
_cell.length_b   1.000
_cell.length_c   1.000
_cell.angle_alpha   90.00
_cell.angle_beta   90.00
_cell.angle_gamma   90.00
#
_symmetry.space_group_name_H-M   'P 1'
#
loop_
_entity.id
_entity.type
_entity.pdbx_description
1 polymer ?
#
loop_
_entity_poly.entity_id
_entity_poly.type
_entity_poly.pdbx_seq_one_letter_code
_entity_poly.pdbx_strand_id
1 'polypeptide(L)'
;MPTKLTGIPETLLIPLWARARETKRSDAIIRDEKALEMLERIDYDFSRFESTWMSQLGVAVRTEILDRAIGEFIQRNPGAVIINLGAGLDTRHERLDNGKISWYDLDLPEVIDLKKNFFNETDRYHFIAKSLFDFSWLDDLRLSGEPVILIAEGLLVYFAEVKVKEIMNELASRFPGGEMLLELLGPALVGKGRFHDTVSKIHGAEFRWSLKDSRDMETWNQKIRILEEWYFTDYHRERWGWFGMVTRFRALKKLLSNRIVHLKFDQ
;
A
#
# COMPACT_ATOMS: atom_id res chain seq x y z
N MET A 1 10.50 -1.00 22.09
CA MET A 1 11.59 -0.76 21.11
C MET A 1 11.38 0.64 20.53
N PRO A 2 12.28 1.60 20.76
CA PRO A 2 12.11 2.96 20.23
C PRO A 2 12.26 2.97 18.71
N THR A 3 11.38 3.68 18.01
CA THR A 3 11.54 3.94 16.58
C THR A 3 12.29 5.27 16.41
N LYS A 4 13.26 5.29 15.49
CA LYS A 4 13.97 6.54 15.11
C LYS A 4 13.40 7.10 13.80
N LEU A 5 12.27 6.58 13.33
CA LEU A 5 11.66 7.00 12.08
C LEU A 5 11.09 8.41 12.18
N THR A 6 11.31 9.22 11.16
CA THR A 6 10.76 10.58 11.05
C THR A 6 10.30 10.84 9.62
N GLY A 7 9.35 11.77 9.44
CA GLY A 7 8.86 12.13 8.11
C GLY A 7 8.05 11.03 7.43
N ILE A 8 8.28 10.81 6.15
CA ILE A 8 7.53 9.80 5.38
C ILE A 8 7.67 8.38 5.95
N PRO A 9 8.87 7.88 6.33
CA PRO A 9 9.01 6.58 6.98
C PRO A 9 8.16 6.42 8.25
N GLU A 10 7.96 7.47 9.06
CA GLU A 10 7.11 7.40 10.26
C GLU A 10 5.64 7.08 9.92
N THR A 11 5.19 7.39 8.70
CA THR A 11 3.79 7.15 8.29
C THR A 11 3.42 5.67 8.27
N LEU A 12 4.40 4.74 8.21
CA LEU A 12 4.17 3.29 8.29
C LEU A 12 3.49 2.85 9.60
N LEU A 13 3.60 3.66 10.66
CA LEU A 13 2.97 3.39 11.96
C LEU A 13 1.45 3.61 11.92
N ILE A 14 0.94 4.43 11.00
CA ILE A 14 -0.50 4.67 10.82
C ILE A 14 -1.22 3.38 10.39
N PRO A 15 -0.83 2.72 9.25
CA PRO A 15 -1.48 1.47 8.86
C PRO A 15 -1.27 0.33 9.85
N LEU A 16 -0.14 0.26 10.52
CA LEU A 16 0.07 -0.72 11.59
C LEU A 16 -0.96 -0.53 12.72
N TRP A 17 -1.06 0.68 13.26
CA TRP A 17 -2.03 1.03 14.30
C TRP A 17 -3.47 0.75 13.85
N ALA A 18 -3.81 1.13 12.63
CA ALA A 18 -5.15 0.98 12.10
C ALA A 18 -5.57 -0.50 11.98
N ARG A 19 -4.68 -1.38 11.47
CA ARG A 19 -4.94 -2.82 11.38
C ARG A 19 -5.07 -3.45 12.75
N ALA A 20 -4.17 -3.11 13.68
CA ALA A 20 -4.24 -3.58 15.06
C ALA A 20 -5.54 -3.14 15.76
N ARG A 21 -5.95 -1.89 15.56
CA ARG A 21 -7.19 -1.34 16.11
C ARG A 21 -8.42 -2.02 15.52
N GLU A 22 -8.42 -2.25 14.21
CA GLU A 22 -9.51 -2.95 13.51
C GLU A 22 -9.66 -4.39 14.00
N THR A 23 -8.55 -5.10 14.21
CA THR A 23 -8.52 -6.49 14.70
C THR A 23 -9.24 -6.66 16.03
N LYS A 24 -9.21 -5.65 16.92
CA LYS A 24 -9.87 -5.67 18.22
C LYS A 24 -11.39 -5.47 18.17
N ARG A 25 -11.95 -5.14 17.02
CA ARG A 25 -13.40 -4.92 16.88
C ARG A 25 -14.15 -6.25 16.78
N SER A 26 -15.35 -6.29 17.31
CA SER A 26 -16.26 -7.45 17.14
C SER A 26 -16.73 -7.62 15.70
N ASP A 27 -16.88 -6.49 14.96
CA ASP A 27 -17.29 -6.39 13.57
C ASP A 27 -16.08 -6.10 12.65
N ALA A 28 -14.90 -6.64 12.97
CA ALA A 28 -13.66 -6.39 12.25
C ALA A 28 -13.75 -6.80 10.76
N ILE A 29 -13.37 -5.89 9.86
CA ILE A 29 -13.25 -6.14 8.41
C ILE A 29 -12.08 -7.07 8.13
N ILE A 30 -10.98 -6.86 8.85
CA ILE A 30 -9.75 -7.66 8.75
C ILE A 30 -9.29 -8.08 10.13
N ARG A 31 -8.52 -9.16 10.19
CA ARG A 31 -7.82 -9.59 11.39
C ARG A 31 -6.33 -9.71 11.11
N ASP A 32 -5.54 -9.03 11.91
CA ASP A 32 -4.07 -8.94 11.79
C ASP A 32 -3.47 -9.04 13.19
N GLU A 33 -3.35 -10.28 13.68
CA GLU A 33 -2.79 -10.56 15.02
C GLU A 33 -1.33 -10.14 15.10
N LYS A 34 -0.60 -10.23 13.98
CA LYS A 34 0.79 -9.77 13.92
C LYS A 34 0.91 -8.26 14.11
N ALA A 35 -0.03 -7.48 13.58
CA ALA A 35 -0.06 -6.05 13.83
C ALA A 35 -0.31 -5.72 15.32
N LEU A 36 -1.10 -6.53 16.04
CA LEU A 36 -1.28 -6.38 17.50
C LEU A 36 0.03 -6.62 18.23
N GLU A 37 0.71 -7.74 17.94
CA GLU A 37 2.02 -8.07 18.54
C GLU A 37 3.04 -6.94 18.31
N MET A 38 3.11 -6.44 17.07
CA MET A 38 4.05 -5.38 16.70
C MET A 38 3.76 -4.08 17.44
N LEU A 39 2.47 -3.71 17.53
CA LEU A 39 2.02 -2.50 18.21
C LEU A 39 2.45 -2.48 19.68
N GLU A 40 2.37 -3.62 20.38
CA GLU A 40 2.76 -3.76 21.78
C GLU A 40 4.27 -3.65 22.00
N ARG A 41 5.07 -4.00 21.01
CA ARG A 41 6.54 -4.01 21.08
C ARG A 41 7.19 -2.70 20.63
N ILE A 42 6.49 -1.89 19.86
CA ILE A 42 6.99 -0.60 19.36
C ILE A 42 6.71 0.48 20.40
N ASP A 43 7.77 1.14 20.86
CA ASP A 43 7.70 2.27 21.77
C ASP A 43 7.40 3.56 20.98
N TYR A 44 6.12 3.84 20.84
CA TYR A 44 5.60 5.01 20.13
C TYR A 44 4.26 5.43 20.71
N ASP A 45 3.99 6.72 20.79
CA ASP A 45 2.73 7.26 21.27
C ASP A 45 1.62 7.11 20.21
N PHE A 46 0.98 5.96 20.18
CA PHE A 46 -0.14 5.68 19.30
C PHE A 46 -1.45 6.36 19.71
N SER A 47 -1.53 6.94 20.91
CA SER A 47 -2.74 7.68 21.37
C SER A 47 -3.07 8.84 20.43
N ARG A 48 -2.08 9.37 19.73
CA ARG A 48 -2.22 10.41 18.70
C ARG A 48 -3.24 10.04 17.62
N PHE A 49 -3.43 8.75 17.35
CA PHE A 49 -4.30 8.27 16.28
C PHE A 49 -5.71 7.87 16.76
N GLU A 50 -6.00 7.83 18.05
CA GLU A 50 -7.26 7.29 18.60
C GLU A 50 -8.54 7.92 18.05
N SER A 51 -8.51 9.20 17.68
CA SER A 51 -9.66 9.93 17.12
C SER A 51 -9.79 9.84 15.61
N THR A 52 -8.92 9.05 14.92
CA THR A 52 -8.80 9.05 13.45
C THR A 52 -9.55 7.89 12.80
N TRP A 53 -10.87 7.83 13.05
CA TRP A 53 -11.71 6.73 12.58
C TRP A 53 -11.77 6.57 11.05
N MET A 54 -11.66 7.68 10.29
CA MET A 54 -11.68 7.64 8.83
C MET A 54 -10.44 6.96 8.28
N SER A 55 -9.26 7.28 8.84
CA SER A 55 -8.01 6.61 8.48
C SER A 55 -8.03 5.15 8.91
N GLN A 56 -8.54 4.82 10.11
CA GLN A 56 -8.66 3.43 10.56
C GLN A 56 -9.51 2.62 9.59
N LEU A 57 -10.70 3.12 9.24
CA LEU A 57 -11.61 2.44 8.31
C LEU A 57 -11.01 2.36 6.91
N GLY A 58 -10.39 3.45 6.43
CA GLY A 58 -9.73 3.49 5.13
C GLY A 58 -8.63 2.44 5.00
N VAL A 59 -7.79 2.29 6.02
CA VAL A 59 -6.73 1.26 6.04
C VAL A 59 -7.34 -0.15 6.09
N ALA A 60 -8.38 -0.38 6.89
CA ALA A 60 -9.03 -1.69 6.96
C ALA A 60 -9.63 -2.12 5.61
N VAL A 61 -10.37 -1.23 4.96
CA VAL A 61 -10.95 -1.46 3.63
C VAL A 61 -9.86 -1.65 2.58
N ARG A 62 -8.81 -0.82 2.60
CA ARG A 62 -7.65 -0.95 1.71
C ARG A 62 -7.00 -2.33 1.84
N THR A 63 -6.78 -2.76 3.07
CA THR A 63 -6.17 -4.07 3.36
C THR A 63 -7.05 -5.20 2.82
N GLU A 64 -8.38 -5.16 3.04
CA GLU A 64 -9.34 -6.15 2.51
C GLU A 64 -9.28 -6.22 0.98
N ILE A 65 -9.30 -5.06 0.29
CA ILE A 65 -9.25 -5.01 -1.18
C ILE A 65 -7.96 -5.62 -1.70
N LEU A 66 -6.82 -5.24 -1.12
CA LEU A 66 -5.51 -5.72 -1.55
C LEU A 66 -5.33 -7.21 -1.24
N ASP A 67 -5.69 -7.67 -0.04
CA ASP A 67 -5.59 -9.08 0.34
C ASP A 67 -6.43 -9.96 -0.59
N ARG A 68 -7.65 -9.52 -0.96
CA ARG A 68 -8.48 -10.21 -1.93
C ARG A 68 -7.84 -10.24 -3.32
N ALA A 69 -7.43 -9.10 -3.86
CA ALA A 69 -6.89 -9.02 -5.21
C ALA A 69 -5.60 -9.82 -5.38
N ILE A 70 -4.71 -9.76 -4.37
CA ILE A 70 -3.46 -10.53 -4.36
C ILE A 70 -3.77 -12.03 -4.17
N GLY A 71 -4.70 -12.38 -3.28
CA GLY A 71 -5.14 -13.76 -3.09
C GLY A 71 -5.70 -14.38 -4.38
N GLU A 72 -6.52 -13.65 -5.14
CA GLU A 72 -7.02 -14.06 -6.45
C GLU A 72 -5.89 -14.23 -7.49
N PHE A 73 -4.89 -13.33 -7.46
CA PHE A 73 -3.70 -13.46 -8.31
C PHE A 73 -2.89 -14.71 -7.96
N ILE A 74 -2.65 -14.98 -6.67
CA ILE A 74 -1.94 -16.17 -6.18
C ILE A 74 -2.69 -17.47 -6.54
N GLN A 75 -4.03 -17.46 -6.44
CA GLN A 75 -4.85 -18.63 -6.84
C GLN A 75 -4.68 -18.97 -8.33
N ARG A 76 -4.63 -17.94 -9.19
CA ARG A 76 -4.37 -18.12 -10.63
C ARG A 76 -2.92 -18.50 -10.94
N ASN A 77 -1.99 -18.08 -10.08
CA ASN A 77 -0.54 -18.18 -10.26
C ASN A 77 0.12 -18.68 -8.96
N PRO A 78 0.01 -19.96 -8.58
CA PRO A 78 0.46 -20.45 -7.27
C PRO A 78 1.95 -20.28 -6.96
N GLY A 79 2.81 -20.16 -7.97
CA GLY A 79 4.25 -19.92 -7.82
C GLY A 79 4.66 -18.49 -8.19
N ALA A 80 3.75 -17.53 -8.04
CA ALA A 80 3.99 -16.14 -8.39
C ALA A 80 5.07 -15.46 -7.53
N VAL A 81 5.62 -14.39 -8.06
CA VAL A 81 6.47 -13.45 -7.33
C VAL A 81 5.66 -12.21 -6.98
N ILE A 82 5.66 -11.85 -5.70
CA ILE A 82 5.04 -10.66 -5.16
C ILE A 82 6.14 -9.66 -4.77
N ILE A 83 6.06 -8.42 -5.27
CA ILE A 83 7.02 -7.36 -4.98
C ILE A 83 6.27 -6.21 -4.30
N ASN A 84 6.51 -6.02 -3.01
CA ASN A 84 5.85 -5.01 -2.20
C ASN A 84 6.76 -3.77 -2.07
N LEU A 85 6.42 -2.72 -2.80
CA LEU A 85 7.18 -1.48 -2.87
C LEU A 85 6.78 -0.56 -1.70
N GLY A 86 7.75 -0.10 -0.92
CA GLY A 86 7.51 0.67 0.29
C GLY A 86 6.73 -0.16 1.32
N ALA A 87 7.24 -1.37 1.57
CA ALA A 87 6.53 -2.40 2.32
C ALA A 87 6.25 -2.05 3.79
N GLY A 88 6.99 -1.10 4.38
CA GLY A 88 6.81 -0.71 5.76
C GLY A 88 6.75 -1.93 6.71
N LEU A 89 5.79 -1.89 7.61
CA LEU A 89 5.45 -3.00 8.51
C LEU A 89 4.24 -3.79 8.01
N ASP A 90 4.17 -4.06 6.71
CA ASP A 90 3.13 -4.93 6.14
C ASP A 90 3.31 -6.38 6.62
N THR A 91 2.20 -6.99 6.96
CA THR A 91 2.07 -8.35 7.49
C THR A 91 1.42 -9.31 6.50
N ARG A 92 1.16 -8.83 5.26
CA ARG A 92 0.36 -9.54 4.26
C ARG A 92 0.98 -10.86 3.84
N HIS A 93 2.30 -10.95 3.77
CA HIS A 93 2.99 -12.21 3.50
C HIS A 93 2.50 -13.34 4.43
N GLU A 94 2.39 -13.10 5.74
CA GLU A 94 1.93 -14.13 6.69
C GLU A 94 0.48 -14.58 6.44
N ARG A 95 -0.37 -13.68 5.90
CA ARG A 95 -1.78 -14.01 5.63
C ARG A 95 -2.00 -14.70 4.29
N LEU A 96 -1.12 -14.47 3.31
CA LEU A 96 -1.32 -14.90 1.91
C LEU A 96 -0.32 -15.95 1.42
N ASP A 97 0.71 -16.28 2.21
CA ASP A 97 1.68 -17.29 1.79
C ASP A 97 1.02 -18.67 1.62
N ASN A 98 1.10 -19.20 0.42
CA ASN A 98 0.61 -20.51 0.06
C ASN A 98 1.69 -21.61 0.08
N GLY A 99 2.89 -21.30 0.58
CA GLY A 99 4.05 -22.18 0.61
C GLY A 99 4.79 -22.33 -0.73
N LYS A 100 4.43 -21.54 -1.76
CA LYS A 100 5.02 -21.65 -3.11
C LYS A 100 5.41 -20.30 -3.70
N ILE A 101 4.78 -19.19 -3.28
CA ILE A 101 5.09 -17.83 -3.76
C ILE A 101 6.46 -17.41 -3.26
N SER A 102 7.11 -16.52 -4.01
CA SER A 102 8.24 -15.73 -3.54
C SER A 102 7.79 -14.30 -3.26
N TRP A 103 8.21 -13.74 -2.13
CA TRP A 103 7.81 -12.42 -1.69
C TRP A 103 9.02 -11.53 -1.42
N TYR A 104 9.02 -10.33 -1.96
CA TYR A 104 10.05 -9.33 -1.77
C TYR A 104 9.46 -8.07 -1.16
N ASP A 105 9.97 -7.67 0.01
CA ASP A 105 9.66 -6.38 0.62
C ASP A 105 10.79 -5.39 0.35
N LEU A 106 10.52 -4.37 -0.45
CA LEU A 106 11.42 -3.26 -0.72
C LEU A 106 11.05 -2.06 0.15
N ASP A 107 12.01 -1.56 0.92
CA ASP A 107 11.87 -0.29 1.65
C ASP A 107 13.25 0.30 1.98
N LEU A 108 13.26 1.51 2.53
CA LEU A 108 14.48 2.18 2.99
C LEU A 108 15.19 1.33 4.05
N PRO A 109 16.54 1.41 4.14
CA PRO A 109 17.31 0.59 5.08
C PRO A 109 16.82 0.66 6.52
N GLU A 110 16.49 1.86 7.03
CA GLU A 110 15.99 2.05 8.39
C GLU A 110 14.63 1.39 8.64
N VAL A 111 13.80 1.26 7.61
CA VAL A 111 12.49 0.58 7.68
C VAL A 111 12.70 -0.93 7.69
N ILE A 112 13.58 -1.44 6.83
CA ILE A 112 13.92 -2.87 6.79
C ILE A 112 14.60 -3.30 8.09
N ASP A 113 15.46 -2.47 8.67
CA ASP A 113 16.09 -2.75 9.98
C ASP A 113 15.04 -2.85 11.10
N LEU A 114 14.02 -1.98 11.07
CA LEU A 114 12.89 -2.11 12.00
C LEU A 114 12.10 -3.40 11.76
N LYS A 115 11.81 -3.72 10.49
CA LYS A 115 11.04 -4.90 10.08
C LYS A 115 11.69 -6.21 10.51
N LYS A 116 13.01 -6.32 10.42
CA LYS A 116 13.80 -7.48 10.85
C LYS A 116 13.67 -7.84 12.35
N ASN A 117 13.13 -6.94 13.17
CA ASN A 117 12.81 -7.27 14.56
C ASN A 117 11.53 -8.11 14.72
N PHE A 118 10.73 -8.22 13.68
CA PHE A 118 9.41 -8.88 13.69
C PHE A 118 9.32 -10.03 12.71
N PHE A 119 10.13 -10.00 11.65
CA PHE A 119 10.11 -10.97 10.56
C PHE A 119 11.52 -11.46 10.25
N ASN A 120 11.63 -12.69 9.78
CA ASN A 120 12.86 -13.29 9.31
C ASN A 120 12.78 -13.56 7.81
N GLU A 121 13.89 -13.39 7.11
CA GLU A 121 14.01 -13.86 5.72
C GLU A 121 14.00 -15.40 5.67
N THR A 122 13.48 -15.91 4.57
CA THR A 122 13.47 -17.34 4.24
C THR A 122 13.91 -17.52 2.80
N ASP A 123 13.92 -18.75 2.30
CA ASP A 123 14.19 -19.02 0.87
C ASP A 123 13.16 -18.38 -0.08
N ARG A 124 11.99 -17.96 0.44
CA ARG A 124 10.88 -17.38 -0.32
C ARG A 124 10.42 -16.00 0.15
N TYR A 125 10.92 -15.50 1.26
CA TYR A 125 10.61 -14.18 1.78
C TYR A 125 11.88 -13.36 1.97
N HIS A 126 12.02 -12.28 1.22
CA HIS A 126 13.25 -11.51 1.09
C HIS A 126 13.02 -10.03 1.40
N PHE A 127 14.05 -9.38 1.96
CA PHE A 127 14.05 -7.95 2.24
C PHE A 127 15.11 -7.24 1.39
N ILE A 128 14.68 -6.19 0.68
CA ILE A 128 15.55 -5.34 -0.11
C ILE A 128 15.62 -3.96 0.55
N ALA A 129 16.78 -3.65 1.12
CA ALA A 129 17.03 -2.41 1.87
C ALA A 129 17.56 -1.32 0.94
N LYS A 130 16.73 -0.82 0.02
CA LYS A 130 17.07 0.20 -0.98
C LYS A 130 15.94 1.19 -1.18
N SER A 131 16.27 2.38 -1.66
CA SER A 131 15.27 3.33 -2.14
C SER A 131 14.56 2.80 -3.39
N LEU A 132 13.25 3.04 -3.51
CA LEU A 132 12.49 2.76 -4.74
C LEU A 132 13.12 3.44 -5.98
N PHE A 133 13.81 4.56 -5.79
CA PHE A 133 14.49 5.32 -6.87
C PHE A 133 15.89 4.82 -7.21
N ASP A 134 16.44 3.91 -6.42
CA ASP A 134 17.67 3.21 -6.74
C ASP A 134 17.33 1.90 -7.46
N PHE A 135 17.17 1.96 -8.77
CA PHE A 135 16.73 0.82 -9.57
C PHE A 135 17.66 -0.40 -9.52
N SER A 136 18.81 -0.32 -8.85
CA SER A 136 19.64 -1.50 -8.58
C SER A 136 18.96 -2.55 -7.72
N TRP A 137 17.82 -2.22 -7.04
CA TRP A 137 17.00 -3.21 -6.34
C TRP A 137 16.42 -4.28 -7.27
N LEU A 138 16.25 -3.95 -8.56
CA LEU A 138 15.79 -4.90 -9.57
C LEU A 138 16.77 -6.05 -9.80
N ASP A 139 18.07 -5.82 -9.57
CA ASP A 139 19.13 -6.82 -9.72
C ASP A 139 19.16 -7.79 -8.52
N ASP A 140 18.52 -7.44 -7.40
CA ASP A 140 18.39 -8.30 -6.22
C ASP A 140 17.25 -9.34 -6.37
N LEU A 141 16.38 -9.18 -7.36
CA LEU A 141 15.27 -10.09 -7.63
C LEU A 141 15.76 -11.36 -8.32
N ARG A 142 15.29 -12.49 -7.84
CA ARG A 142 15.55 -13.82 -8.46
C ARG A 142 14.32 -14.23 -9.23
N LEU A 143 14.25 -13.85 -10.51
CA LEU A 143 13.13 -14.15 -11.40
C LEU A 143 13.58 -15.16 -12.45
N SER A 144 12.75 -16.17 -12.70
CA SER A 144 12.97 -17.22 -13.69
C SER A 144 11.81 -17.33 -14.70
N GLY A 145 10.97 -16.27 -14.80
CA GLY A 145 9.81 -16.20 -15.68
C GLY A 145 8.47 -16.43 -15.00
N GLU A 146 8.44 -16.42 -13.67
CA GLU A 146 7.20 -16.51 -12.90
C GLU A 146 6.31 -15.29 -13.14
N PRO A 147 4.97 -15.42 -13.05
CA PRO A 147 4.07 -14.29 -13.02
C PRO A 147 4.38 -13.35 -11.85
N VAL A 148 4.43 -12.04 -12.14
CA VAL A 148 4.79 -11.01 -11.15
C VAL A 148 3.60 -10.11 -10.87
N ILE A 149 3.37 -9.81 -9.59
CA ILE A 149 2.49 -8.71 -9.15
C ILE A 149 3.25 -7.76 -8.23
N LEU A 150 3.17 -6.47 -8.53
CA LEU A 150 3.76 -5.41 -7.72
C LEU A 150 2.67 -4.74 -6.87
N ILE A 151 3.04 -4.29 -5.68
CA ILE A 151 2.15 -3.58 -4.76
C ILE A 151 2.79 -2.24 -4.41
N ALA A 152 2.02 -1.14 -4.49
CA ALA A 152 2.42 0.18 -4.00
C ALA A 152 1.29 0.76 -3.12
N GLU A 153 1.26 0.35 -1.86
CA GLU A 153 0.27 0.78 -0.87
C GLU A 153 0.78 1.99 -0.08
N GLY A 154 0.06 3.12 -0.14
CA GLY A 154 0.39 4.32 0.63
C GLY A 154 1.77 4.91 0.32
N LEU A 155 2.32 4.69 -0.85
CA LEU A 155 3.70 5.03 -1.21
C LEU A 155 3.79 6.15 -2.24
N LEU A 156 3.24 5.95 -3.43
CA LEU A 156 3.46 6.85 -4.57
C LEU A 156 2.85 8.24 -4.35
N VAL A 157 1.89 8.35 -3.48
CA VAL A 157 1.17 9.58 -3.08
C VAL A 157 2.07 10.67 -2.49
N TYR A 158 3.25 10.30 -1.99
CA TYR A 158 4.23 11.23 -1.40
C TYR A 158 5.21 11.82 -2.41
N PHE A 159 5.22 11.36 -3.66
CA PHE A 159 6.18 11.80 -4.67
C PHE A 159 5.55 12.73 -5.71
N ALA A 160 6.36 13.57 -6.32
CA ALA A 160 5.92 14.41 -7.44
C ALA A 160 5.61 13.52 -8.66
N GLU A 161 4.63 13.95 -9.49
CA GLU A 161 4.16 13.19 -10.66
C GLU A 161 5.30 12.76 -11.60
N VAL A 162 6.31 13.64 -11.80
CA VAL A 162 7.47 13.31 -12.63
C VAL A 162 8.21 12.08 -12.12
N LYS A 163 8.34 11.94 -10.80
CA LYS A 163 8.97 10.77 -10.16
C LYS A 163 8.10 9.53 -10.24
N VAL A 164 6.79 9.69 -10.12
CA VAL A 164 5.85 8.57 -10.31
C VAL A 164 5.92 8.06 -11.74
N LYS A 165 5.95 8.96 -12.73
CA LYS A 165 6.12 8.59 -14.15
C LYS A 165 7.42 7.84 -14.42
N GLU A 166 8.53 8.30 -13.81
CA GLU A 166 9.83 7.63 -13.91
C GLU A 166 9.74 6.17 -13.42
N ILE A 167 9.17 5.96 -12.22
CA ILE A 167 8.96 4.62 -11.66
C ILE A 167 8.06 3.79 -12.57
N MET A 168 6.91 4.31 -12.98
CA MET A 168 5.96 3.55 -13.79
C MET A 168 6.54 3.13 -15.14
N ASN A 169 7.36 3.97 -15.77
CA ASN A 169 8.05 3.64 -17.01
C ASN A 169 9.10 2.55 -16.81
N GLU A 170 9.89 2.62 -15.74
CA GLU A 170 10.87 1.58 -15.43
C GLU A 170 10.17 0.23 -15.16
N LEU A 171 9.12 0.23 -14.33
CA LEU A 171 8.36 -0.99 -14.03
C LEU A 171 7.71 -1.59 -15.29
N ALA A 172 7.14 -0.76 -16.16
CA ALA A 172 6.55 -1.22 -17.42
C ALA A 172 7.59 -1.82 -18.38
N SER A 173 8.84 -1.36 -18.30
CA SER A 173 9.95 -1.92 -19.08
C SER A 173 10.46 -3.24 -18.51
N ARG A 174 10.54 -3.35 -17.19
CA ARG A 174 11.18 -4.49 -16.50
C ARG A 174 10.25 -5.67 -16.28
N PHE A 175 8.94 -5.44 -16.24
CA PHE A 175 7.94 -6.47 -15.93
C PHE A 175 6.89 -6.62 -17.05
N PRO A 176 7.28 -6.93 -18.30
CA PRO A 176 6.31 -7.16 -19.36
C PRO A 176 5.39 -8.34 -19.01
N GLY A 177 4.09 -8.12 -19.07
CA GLY A 177 3.07 -9.08 -18.64
C GLY A 177 2.77 -9.07 -17.14
N GLY A 178 3.54 -8.34 -16.33
CA GLY A 178 3.30 -8.19 -14.88
C GLY A 178 2.05 -7.37 -14.57
N GLU A 179 1.49 -7.58 -13.38
CA GLU A 179 0.37 -6.81 -12.85
C GLU A 179 0.83 -5.90 -11.70
N MET A 180 0.10 -4.83 -11.44
CA MET A 180 0.39 -3.94 -10.31
C MET A 180 -0.90 -3.47 -9.64
N LEU A 181 -0.86 -3.44 -8.31
CA LEU A 181 -1.88 -2.82 -7.46
C LEU A 181 -1.30 -1.57 -6.82
N LEU A 182 -1.88 -0.42 -7.08
CA LEU A 182 -1.41 0.82 -6.47
C LEU A 182 -2.55 1.61 -5.85
N GLU A 183 -2.26 2.30 -4.75
CA GLU A 183 -3.20 3.20 -4.11
C GLU A 183 -3.14 4.58 -4.76
N LEU A 184 -4.31 5.11 -5.09
CA LEU A 184 -4.51 6.52 -5.41
C LEU A 184 -5.40 7.19 -4.36
N LEU A 185 -4.98 8.35 -3.89
CA LEU A 185 -5.80 9.19 -3.03
C LEU A 185 -6.96 9.84 -3.79
N GLY A 186 -7.99 10.26 -3.06
CA GLY A 186 -8.92 11.25 -3.58
C GLY A 186 -8.16 12.52 -3.95
N PRO A 187 -8.25 13.02 -5.19
CA PRO A 187 -7.47 14.19 -5.65
C PRO A 187 -7.63 15.44 -4.79
N ALA A 188 -8.76 15.58 -4.09
CA ALA A 188 -9.00 16.69 -3.16
C ALA A 188 -8.05 16.70 -1.95
N LEU A 189 -7.34 15.60 -1.67
CA LEU A 189 -6.39 15.49 -0.55
C LEU A 189 -4.97 15.95 -0.91
N VAL A 190 -4.65 16.08 -2.20
CA VAL A 190 -3.32 16.53 -2.65
C VAL A 190 -3.06 17.95 -2.16
N GLY A 191 -1.88 18.20 -1.58
CA GLY A 191 -1.50 19.46 -0.95
C GLY A 191 -2.25 19.80 0.34
N LYS A 192 -3.09 18.89 0.84
CA LYS A 192 -3.93 19.09 2.03
C LYS A 192 -3.59 18.15 3.18
N GLY A 193 -2.39 17.57 3.20
CA GLY A 193 -1.95 16.66 4.25
C GLY A 193 -2.16 17.20 5.67
N ARG A 194 -2.04 18.52 5.87
CA ARG A 194 -2.32 19.18 7.16
C ARG A 194 -3.77 19.05 7.66
N PHE A 195 -4.72 18.72 6.78
CA PHE A 195 -6.13 18.49 7.14
C PHE A 195 -6.49 17.01 7.21
N HIS A 196 -5.54 16.13 6.89
CA HIS A 196 -5.75 14.69 7.00
C HIS A 196 -5.64 14.27 8.47
N ASP A 197 -6.56 13.45 8.94
CA ASP A 197 -6.72 13.14 10.37
C ASP A 197 -5.49 12.46 11.01
N THR A 198 -4.67 11.72 10.24
CA THR A 198 -3.45 11.07 10.71
C THR A 198 -2.17 11.72 10.19
N VAL A 199 -2.06 11.96 8.88
CA VAL A 199 -0.83 12.48 8.25
C VAL A 199 -0.47 13.86 8.77
N SER A 200 -1.45 14.70 9.12
CA SER A 200 -1.24 16.00 9.76
C SER A 200 -0.46 15.92 11.10
N LYS A 201 -0.40 14.74 11.70
CA LYS A 201 0.28 14.48 12.98
C LYS A 201 1.74 14.05 12.80
N ILE A 202 2.18 13.86 11.55
CA ILE A 202 3.55 13.47 11.20
C ILE A 202 4.25 14.63 10.48
N HIS A 203 5.32 15.12 11.09
CA HIS A 203 6.07 16.24 10.53
C HIS A 203 6.76 15.86 9.22
N GLY A 204 6.58 16.68 8.17
CA GLY A 204 7.22 16.49 6.87
C GLY A 204 6.53 15.49 5.93
N ALA A 205 5.41 14.86 6.35
CA ALA A 205 4.61 14.03 5.46
C ALA A 205 3.55 14.87 4.75
N GLU A 206 3.56 14.88 3.42
CA GLU A 206 2.61 15.62 2.60
C GLU A 206 2.22 14.82 1.37
N PHE A 207 0.94 14.82 1.03
CA PHE A 207 0.45 14.21 -0.21
C PHE A 207 0.74 15.13 -1.40
N ARG A 208 1.53 14.63 -2.35
CA ARG A 208 2.00 15.41 -3.50
C ARG A 208 1.39 15.00 -4.80
N TRP A 209 0.82 13.78 -4.88
CA TRP A 209 0.32 13.24 -6.11
C TRP A 209 -0.96 12.43 -5.93
N SER A 210 -1.82 12.54 -6.92
CA SER A 210 -2.96 11.68 -7.22
C SER A 210 -3.42 11.98 -8.64
N LEU A 211 -4.31 11.13 -9.18
CA LEU A 211 -4.97 11.32 -10.47
C LEU A 211 -6.48 11.36 -10.29
N LYS A 212 -7.16 12.20 -11.07
CA LYS A 212 -8.61 12.22 -11.13
C LYS A 212 -9.14 11.01 -11.92
N ASP A 213 -8.44 10.64 -12.97
CA ASP A 213 -8.71 9.44 -13.77
C ASP A 213 -7.44 8.60 -13.84
N SER A 214 -7.51 7.35 -13.41
CA SER A 214 -6.35 6.43 -13.44
C SER A 214 -5.90 6.12 -14.87
N ARG A 215 -6.81 6.22 -15.85
CA ARG A 215 -6.49 6.00 -17.26
C ARG A 215 -5.52 7.03 -17.84
N ASP A 216 -5.31 8.15 -17.14
CA ASP A 216 -4.26 9.10 -17.53
C ASP A 216 -2.87 8.42 -17.53
N MET A 217 -2.67 7.37 -16.71
CA MET A 217 -1.42 6.59 -16.69
C MET A 217 -1.17 5.84 -18.01
N GLU A 218 -2.21 5.46 -18.76
CA GLU A 218 -2.08 4.81 -20.05
C GLU A 218 -1.46 5.76 -21.11
N THR A 219 -1.58 7.09 -20.89
CA THR A 219 -0.94 8.09 -21.73
C THR A 219 0.56 8.27 -21.46
N TRP A 220 1.04 7.83 -20.29
CA TRP A 220 2.45 7.93 -19.92
C TRP A 220 3.31 6.86 -20.59
N ASN A 221 2.72 5.67 -20.77
CA ASN A 221 3.37 4.55 -21.44
C ASN A 221 2.30 3.63 -22.05
N GLN A 222 2.43 3.33 -23.33
CA GLN A 222 1.47 2.49 -24.08
C GLN A 222 1.39 1.05 -23.56
N LYS A 223 2.37 0.63 -22.77
CA LYS A 223 2.39 -0.68 -22.11
C LYS A 223 1.52 -0.71 -20.83
N ILE A 224 1.14 0.43 -20.28
CA ILE A 224 0.28 0.49 -19.09
C ILE A 224 -1.17 0.35 -19.52
N ARG A 225 -1.87 -0.63 -18.95
CA ARG A 225 -3.31 -0.83 -19.14
C ARG A 225 -4.01 -0.93 -17.80
N ILE A 226 -5.01 -0.09 -17.57
CA ILE A 226 -5.87 -0.15 -16.39
C ILE A 226 -6.87 -1.28 -16.56
N LEU A 227 -6.90 -2.20 -15.60
CA LEU A 227 -7.82 -3.32 -15.56
C LEU A 227 -9.06 -2.98 -14.74
N GLU A 228 -8.87 -2.60 -13.47
CA GLU A 228 -9.95 -2.33 -12.52
C GLU A 228 -9.62 -1.19 -11.55
N GLU A 229 -10.64 -0.62 -10.94
CA GLU A 229 -10.53 0.36 -9.84
C GLU A 229 -11.53 0.02 -8.74
N TRP A 230 -11.08 0.03 -7.49
CA TRP A 230 -11.92 -0.20 -6.31
C TRP A 230 -11.85 0.98 -5.36
N TYR A 231 -12.95 1.75 -5.30
CA TYR A 231 -13.07 2.89 -4.40
C TYR A 231 -13.38 2.42 -2.97
N PHE A 232 -12.68 2.95 -1.98
CA PHE A 232 -12.83 2.53 -0.59
C PHE A 232 -14.26 2.70 -0.08
N THR A 233 -14.92 3.79 -0.46
CA THR A 233 -16.31 4.09 -0.03
C THR A 233 -17.38 3.22 -0.70
N ASP A 234 -17.02 2.31 -1.62
CA ASP A 234 -17.93 1.30 -2.15
C ASP A 234 -18.06 0.07 -1.24
N TYR A 235 -17.13 -0.07 -0.27
CA TYR A 235 -17.08 -1.16 0.70
C TYR A 235 -17.51 -0.67 2.08
N HIS A 236 -18.22 -1.49 2.84
CA HIS A 236 -18.65 -1.20 4.23
C HIS A 236 -19.30 0.19 4.38
N ARG A 237 -20.21 0.51 3.47
CA ARG A 237 -20.78 1.86 3.30
C ARG A 237 -21.42 2.40 4.57
N GLU A 238 -22.00 1.54 5.39
CA GLU A 238 -22.61 1.87 6.66
C GLU A 238 -21.61 2.45 7.67
N ARG A 239 -20.34 2.03 7.59
CA ARG A 239 -19.28 2.50 8.49
C ARG A 239 -18.74 3.88 8.13
N TRP A 240 -18.95 4.34 6.87
CA TRP A 240 -18.49 5.68 6.42
C TRP A 240 -19.42 6.81 6.86
N GLY A 241 -20.62 6.51 7.41
CA GLY A 241 -21.57 7.51 7.87
C GLY A 241 -21.93 8.55 6.78
N TRP A 242 -21.88 9.84 7.14
CA TRP A 242 -22.18 10.93 6.20
C TRP A 242 -21.25 10.96 4.97
N PHE A 243 -19.99 10.59 5.14
CA PHE A 243 -19.01 10.56 4.03
C PHE A 243 -19.41 9.53 2.97
N GLY A 244 -19.90 8.36 3.39
CA GLY A 244 -20.46 7.34 2.49
C GLY A 244 -21.69 7.83 1.71
N MET A 245 -22.52 8.72 2.32
CA MET A 245 -23.66 9.34 1.60
C MET A 245 -23.18 10.31 0.51
N VAL A 246 -22.21 11.16 0.83
CA VAL A 246 -21.66 12.13 -0.13
C VAL A 246 -20.99 11.43 -1.31
N THR A 247 -20.26 10.36 -1.06
CA THR A 247 -19.52 9.61 -2.09
C THR A 247 -20.41 8.67 -2.94
N ARG A 248 -21.72 8.62 -2.71
CA ARG A 248 -22.69 8.00 -3.66
C ARG A 248 -22.72 8.70 -5.01
N PHE A 249 -22.49 10.01 -5.01
CA PHE A 249 -22.41 10.76 -6.27
C PHE A 249 -21.07 10.50 -6.95
N ARG A 250 -21.09 9.93 -8.17
CA ARG A 250 -19.90 9.50 -8.92
C ARG A 250 -18.80 10.56 -9.00
N ALA A 251 -19.17 11.82 -9.23
CA ALA A 251 -18.21 12.91 -9.33
C ALA A 251 -17.52 13.19 -7.98
N LEU A 252 -18.27 13.17 -6.87
CA LEU A 252 -17.74 13.36 -5.52
C LEU A 252 -16.91 12.16 -5.08
N LYS A 253 -17.33 10.94 -5.41
CA LYS A 253 -16.54 9.73 -5.16
C LYS A 253 -15.18 9.81 -5.82
N LYS A 254 -15.11 10.11 -7.13
CA LYS A 254 -13.85 10.27 -7.87
C LYS A 254 -12.94 11.36 -7.27
N LEU A 255 -13.51 12.39 -6.65
CA LEU A 255 -12.78 13.51 -6.07
C LEU A 255 -12.28 13.24 -4.64
N LEU A 256 -13.07 12.55 -3.83
CA LEU A 256 -12.89 12.47 -2.38
C LEU A 256 -12.43 11.09 -1.89
N SER A 257 -12.82 10.01 -2.56
CA SER A 257 -12.50 8.65 -2.10
C SER A 257 -11.15 8.18 -2.62
N ASN A 258 -10.36 7.59 -1.74
CA ASN A 258 -9.21 6.79 -2.12
C ASN A 258 -9.67 5.54 -2.88
N ARG A 259 -8.76 4.96 -3.66
CA ARG A 259 -9.01 3.74 -4.40
C ARG A 259 -7.74 2.93 -4.62
N ILE A 260 -7.90 1.63 -4.82
CA ILE A 260 -6.88 0.78 -5.41
C ILE A 260 -7.13 0.71 -6.91
N VAL A 261 -6.05 0.85 -7.66
CA VAL A 261 -6.02 0.67 -9.12
C VAL A 261 -5.26 -0.61 -9.41
N HIS A 262 -5.87 -1.48 -10.17
CA HIS A 262 -5.27 -2.68 -10.73
C HIS A 262 -4.90 -2.41 -12.18
N LEU A 263 -3.65 -2.56 -12.52
CA LEU A 263 -3.14 -2.38 -13.87
C LEU A 263 -2.24 -3.54 -14.29
N LYS A 264 -1.99 -3.63 -15.58
CA LYS A 264 -1.08 -4.58 -16.20
C LYS A 264 -0.09 -3.84 -17.09
N PHE A 265 1.12 -4.38 -17.16
CA PHE A 265 2.13 -3.98 -18.14
C PHE A 265 2.04 -4.93 -19.35
N ASP A 266 1.59 -4.42 -20.49
CA ASP A 266 1.53 -5.19 -21.74
C ASP A 266 2.95 -5.56 -22.23
N GLN A 267 3.06 -6.59 -23.06
CA GLN A 267 4.32 -7.09 -23.63
C GLN A 267 4.96 -6.13 -24.61
#